data_48cb99e6fbf51e121ac5e5a399157cf3
#
_entry.id   48cb99e6fbf51e121ac5e5a399157cf3
#
_cell.length_a   1.000
_cell.length_b   1.000
_cell.length_c   1.000
_cell.angle_alpha   90.00
_cell.angle_beta   90.00
_cell.angle_gamma   90.00
#
_symmetry.space_group_name_H-M   'P 1'
#
loop_
_entity.id
_entity.type
_entity.pdbx_description
1 polymer ?
#
loop_
_entity_poly.entity_id
_entity_poly.type
_entity_poly.pdbx_seq_one_letter_code
_entity_poly.pdbx_strand_id
1 'polypeptide(L)'
;ITVRLSGNANTTYDEDMQLSPMLTILSLADCQNKVKAWAATYNASSYEILYYGKRSFQTADGIEVLADDNHATQMNGALFSLSYQGGELLAYEVSLHIPGMDDTVTPVRYVIDPEYISTEQLQQESTDEAIQESKASDSWYVNTDDGSMYYFSDDTTGYRLNIVDAAAGSRFYSLEKTTDGGNFWATLNADPFSGNAGVAEGLFFYNEKTGIIGLTYASQDASTLYLTKDGGVTFRQIAFPLDEVTELPPHSAEYGLSLEDYDYCTMPEQKTDGTITVRLLSSAQETEGLLFSSDDLGNSWHYDGTCY
;
A
#
# COMPACT_ATOMS: atom_id res chain seq x y z
N ILE A 1 24.11 -7.10 6.68
CA ILE A 1 24.23 -7.85 7.92
C ILE A 1 24.77 -9.23 7.57
N THR A 2 25.90 -9.63 8.13
CA THR A 2 26.56 -10.88 7.79
C THR A 2 26.65 -11.74 9.05
N VAL A 3 26.09 -12.95 9.01
CA VAL A 3 26.28 -13.94 10.08
C VAL A 3 27.33 -14.95 9.60
N ARG A 4 28.36 -15.16 10.39
CA ARG A 4 29.33 -16.23 10.16
C ARG A 4 28.92 -17.46 10.93
N LEU A 5 28.80 -18.59 10.23
CA LEU A 5 28.63 -19.89 10.81
C LEU A 5 29.90 -20.70 10.56
N SER A 6 30.59 -21.11 11.61
CA SER A 6 31.69 -22.06 11.48
C SER A 6 31.14 -23.49 11.54
N GLY A 7 31.81 -24.44 10.85
CA GLY A 7 31.39 -25.83 10.83
C GLY A 7 31.38 -26.52 12.22
N ASN A 8 31.80 -25.83 13.27
CA ASN A 8 31.80 -26.26 14.67
C ASN A 8 30.68 -25.62 15.53
N ALA A 9 29.60 -25.14 14.93
CA ALA A 9 28.40 -24.64 15.60
C ALA A 9 28.57 -23.34 16.42
N ASN A 10 29.61 -22.56 16.22
CA ASN A 10 29.72 -21.23 16.82
C ASN A 10 29.15 -20.17 15.87
N THR A 11 28.07 -19.53 16.30
CA THR A 11 27.47 -18.40 15.61
C THR A 11 28.03 -17.11 16.16
N THR A 12 28.68 -16.31 15.32
CA THR A 12 29.02 -14.91 15.66
C THR A 12 28.03 -13.97 15.01
N TYR A 13 27.37 -13.17 15.80
CA TYR A 13 26.43 -12.14 15.35
C TYR A 13 27.15 -10.80 15.26
N ASP A 14 26.86 -10.04 14.22
CA ASP A 14 27.17 -8.63 14.20
C ASP A 14 26.12 -7.89 15.04
N GLU A 15 26.56 -7.01 15.94
CA GLU A 15 25.71 -6.41 17.00
C GLU A 15 24.55 -5.56 16.49
N ASP A 16 24.51 -5.24 15.19
CA ASP A 16 23.44 -4.44 14.56
C ASP A 16 22.23 -5.25 14.06
N MET A 17 22.17 -6.56 14.33
CA MET A 17 21.11 -7.43 13.84
C MET A 17 20.07 -7.77 14.91
N GLN A 18 18.94 -7.06 14.91
CA GLN A 18 17.71 -7.54 15.54
C GLN A 18 16.95 -8.48 14.57
N LEU A 19 17.45 -9.68 14.39
CA LEU A 19 16.65 -10.74 13.76
C LEU A 19 15.72 -11.32 14.83
N SER A 20 14.46 -11.58 14.46
CA SER A 20 13.59 -12.39 15.31
C SER A 20 14.31 -13.70 15.60
N PRO A 21 14.51 -14.10 16.85
CA PRO A 21 15.30 -15.30 17.22
C PRO A 21 14.81 -16.57 16.53
N MET A 22 13.52 -16.65 16.27
CA MET A 22 12.88 -17.83 15.66
C MET A 22 13.17 -17.92 14.15
N LEU A 23 13.23 -16.80 13.43
CA LEU A 23 13.56 -16.76 12.00
C LEU A 23 15.04 -17.11 11.78
N THR A 24 15.90 -16.65 12.66
CA THR A 24 17.34 -16.89 12.62
C THR A 24 17.66 -18.37 12.80
N ILE A 25 17.02 -19.05 13.74
CA ILE A 25 17.30 -20.46 14.05
C ILE A 25 16.89 -21.38 12.89
N LEU A 26 15.70 -21.18 12.31
CA LEU A 26 15.22 -22.02 11.21
C LEU A 26 16.04 -21.80 9.93
N SER A 27 16.33 -20.55 9.58
CA SER A 27 17.08 -20.22 8.36
C SER A 27 18.54 -20.68 8.44
N LEU A 28 19.19 -20.55 9.59
CA LEU A 28 20.59 -20.97 9.78
C LEU A 28 20.75 -22.48 9.72
N ALA A 29 19.82 -23.24 10.28
CA ALA A 29 19.85 -24.71 10.24
C ALA A 29 19.68 -25.22 8.80
N ASP A 30 18.77 -24.65 8.05
CA ASP A 30 18.54 -25.00 6.64
C ASP A 30 19.75 -24.64 5.77
N CYS A 31 20.31 -23.44 5.93
CA CYS A 31 21.53 -23.04 5.25
C CYS A 31 22.69 -24.01 5.55
N GLN A 32 22.91 -24.39 6.80
CA GLN A 32 23.96 -25.33 7.15
C GLN A 32 23.82 -26.66 6.42
N ASN A 33 22.62 -27.22 6.37
CA ASN A 33 22.38 -28.51 5.72
C ASN A 33 22.60 -28.43 4.20
N LYS A 34 22.18 -27.34 3.57
CA LYS A 34 22.23 -27.17 2.12
C LYS A 34 23.63 -26.84 1.59
N VAL A 35 24.40 -25.99 2.29
CA VAL A 35 25.76 -25.66 1.86
C VAL A 35 26.81 -26.65 2.32
N LYS A 36 26.48 -27.59 3.21
CA LYS A 36 27.39 -28.66 3.63
C LYS A 36 27.84 -29.52 2.46
N ALA A 37 26.94 -29.82 1.55
CA ALA A 37 27.27 -30.58 0.34
C ALA A 37 28.24 -29.82 -0.57
N TRP A 38 28.12 -28.49 -0.68
CA TRP A 38 29.06 -27.68 -1.45
C TRP A 38 30.48 -27.68 -0.87
N ALA A 39 30.58 -27.49 0.46
CA ALA A 39 31.87 -27.55 1.13
C ALA A 39 32.59 -28.89 0.87
N ALA A 40 31.85 -29.98 0.80
CA ALA A 40 32.38 -31.29 0.48
C ALA A 40 32.99 -31.35 -0.93
N THR A 41 32.51 -30.61 -1.90
CA THR A 41 33.09 -30.59 -3.28
C THR A 41 34.48 -30.01 -3.32
N TYR A 42 34.85 -29.18 -2.34
CA TYR A 42 36.17 -28.58 -2.21
C TYR A 42 37.16 -29.41 -1.36
N ASN A 43 36.75 -30.57 -0.89
CA ASN A 43 37.53 -31.41 0.05
C ASN A 43 38.00 -30.62 1.30
N ALA A 44 37.22 -29.65 1.71
CA ALA A 44 37.56 -28.79 2.83
C ALA A 44 37.33 -29.52 4.15
N SER A 45 38.33 -29.47 5.05
CA SER A 45 38.21 -29.96 6.42
C SER A 45 37.47 -28.97 7.34
N SER A 46 37.39 -27.71 6.92
CA SER A 46 36.67 -26.63 7.60
C SER A 46 36.12 -25.63 6.56
N TYR A 47 34.99 -25.06 6.88
CA TYR A 47 34.35 -24.01 6.09
C TYR A 47 33.54 -23.07 6.97
N GLU A 48 33.29 -21.89 6.49
CA GLU A 48 32.39 -20.92 7.10
C GLU A 48 31.26 -20.59 6.12
N ILE A 49 30.05 -20.44 6.63
CA ILE A 49 28.92 -19.94 5.86
C ILE A 49 28.72 -18.50 6.26
N LEU A 50 28.78 -17.61 5.29
CA LEU A 50 28.44 -16.20 5.46
C LEU A 50 26.97 -16.06 5.08
N TYR A 51 26.11 -15.84 6.08
CA TYR A 51 24.67 -15.72 5.91
C TYR A 51 24.27 -14.26 5.87
N TYR A 52 23.62 -13.82 4.79
CA TYR A 52 23.19 -12.45 4.57
C TYR A 52 21.69 -12.23 4.86
N GLY A 53 20.98 -13.25 5.21
CA GLY A 53 19.56 -13.24 5.55
C GLY A 53 18.64 -13.75 4.46
N LYS A 54 17.36 -13.90 4.77
CA LYS A 54 16.31 -14.09 3.77
C LYS A 54 16.06 -12.73 3.14
N ARG A 55 16.11 -12.66 1.82
CA ARG A 55 15.95 -11.40 1.07
C ARG A 55 15.00 -11.59 -0.08
N SER A 56 14.39 -10.49 -0.43
CA SER A 56 13.71 -10.30 -1.68
C SER A 56 14.70 -9.86 -2.75
N PHE A 57 14.61 -10.49 -3.90
CA PHE A 57 15.33 -10.13 -5.10
C PHE A 57 14.31 -9.73 -6.14
N GLN A 58 14.21 -8.43 -6.40
CA GLN A 58 13.44 -7.96 -7.54
C GLN A 58 14.18 -8.36 -8.81
N THR A 59 13.58 -9.22 -9.57
CA THR A 59 14.11 -9.61 -10.87
C THR A 59 13.73 -8.56 -11.89
N ALA A 60 14.62 -7.60 -12.10
CA ALA A 60 14.56 -6.83 -13.33
C ALA A 60 14.87 -7.80 -14.48
N ASP A 61 13.88 -7.98 -15.37
CA ASP A 61 13.99 -8.59 -16.70
C ASP A 61 14.98 -9.78 -16.86
N GLY A 62 14.46 -10.99 -16.79
CA GLY A 62 15.15 -12.13 -17.38
C GLY A 62 16.27 -12.77 -16.54
N ILE A 63 16.13 -12.85 -15.24
CA ILE A 63 17.00 -13.67 -14.41
C ILE A 63 16.54 -15.12 -14.51
N GLU A 64 17.35 -15.97 -15.08
CA GLU A 64 17.13 -17.40 -15.14
C GLU A 64 17.77 -18.07 -13.91
N VAL A 65 16.98 -18.67 -13.04
CA VAL A 65 17.47 -19.44 -11.87
C VAL A 65 17.51 -20.89 -12.24
N LEU A 66 18.67 -21.41 -12.51
CA LEU A 66 18.90 -22.86 -12.57
C LEU A 66 19.13 -23.34 -11.15
N ALA A 67 18.12 -24.00 -10.56
CA ALA A 67 18.33 -24.75 -9.32
C ALA A 67 19.28 -25.91 -9.64
N ASP A 68 20.42 -25.95 -8.98
CA ASP A 68 21.24 -27.15 -8.99
C ASP A 68 20.58 -28.25 -8.15
N ASP A 69 21.10 -29.48 -8.22
CA ASP A 69 20.58 -30.62 -7.46
C ASP A 69 20.61 -30.43 -5.93
N ASN A 70 21.25 -29.35 -5.45
CA ASN A 70 21.37 -28.97 -4.04
C ASN A 70 20.47 -27.76 -3.68
N HIS A 71 19.61 -27.30 -4.57
CA HIS A 71 18.78 -26.11 -4.41
C HIS A 71 19.56 -24.83 -4.14
N ALA A 72 20.80 -24.77 -4.56
CA ALA A 72 21.63 -23.58 -4.42
C ALA A 72 21.97 -23.01 -5.79
N THR A 73 21.84 -21.70 -5.89
CA THR A 73 21.99 -20.99 -7.16
C THR A 73 22.93 -19.80 -6.99
N GLN A 74 23.84 -19.63 -7.95
CA GLN A 74 24.85 -18.58 -7.90
C GLN A 74 24.29 -17.25 -8.39
N MET A 75 24.48 -16.17 -7.63
CA MET A 75 23.88 -14.85 -7.93
C MET A 75 24.68 -13.96 -8.92
N ASN A 76 25.87 -14.31 -9.35
CA ASN A 76 26.63 -13.46 -10.27
C ASN A 76 26.50 -13.93 -11.71
N GLY A 77 25.48 -13.47 -12.35
CA GLY A 77 25.36 -13.27 -13.81
C GLY A 77 25.74 -14.45 -14.64
N ALA A 78 25.28 -15.47 -14.86
CA ALA A 78 25.32 -16.46 -15.94
C ALA A 78 24.53 -17.76 -15.64
N LEU A 79 23.95 -17.88 -14.46
CA LEU A 79 23.29 -19.12 -14.03
C LEU A 79 21.82 -18.91 -13.59
N PHE A 80 21.21 -17.78 -13.93
CA PHE A 80 19.83 -17.51 -13.58
C PHE A 80 18.98 -17.41 -14.83
N SER A 81 18.19 -18.40 -15.11
CA SER A 81 17.21 -18.34 -16.19
C SER A 81 15.85 -18.76 -15.62
N LEU A 82 15.10 -17.81 -15.13
CA LEU A 82 13.66 -17.94 -14.99
C LEU A 82 13.03 -16.98 -15.98
N SER A 83 12.41 -17.53 -17.01
CA SER A 83 11.61 -16.74 -17.94
C SER A 83 10.27 -16.39 -17.29
N TYR A 84 10.27 -15.38 -16.43
CA TYR A 84 9.02 -14.78 -16.00
C TYR A 84 9.11 -13.25 -16.08
N GLN A 85 7.97 -12.65 -16.33
CA GLN A 85 7.84 -11.20 -16.46
C GLN A 85 7.33 -10.64 -15.14
N GLY A 86 8.25 -10.22 -14.28
CA GLY A 86 7.93 -9.61 -13.00
C GLY A 86 7.73 -10.64 -11.86
N GLY A 87 7.56 -10.11 -10.65
CA GLY A 87 7.44 -10.90 -9.43
C GLY A 87 8.64 -10.76 -8.52
N GLU A 88 8.59 -11.43 -7.40
CA GLU A 88 9.61 -11.39 -6.35
C GLU A 88 10.20 -12.78 -6.12
N LEU A 89 11.50 -12.86 -5.97
CA LEU A 89 12.19 -14.07 -5.56
C LEU A 89 12.62 -13.92 -4.11
N LEU A 90 11.98 -14.67 -3.21
CA LEU A 90 12.40 -14.76 -1.81
C LEU A 90 13.38 -15.92 -1.64
N ALA A 91 14.52 -15.66 -1.03
CA ALA A 91 15.50 -16.71 -0.80
C ALA A 91 16.50 -16.37 0.30
N TYR A 92 17.20 -17.39 0.79
CA TYR A 92 18.34 -17.20 1.68
C TYR A 92 19.59 -16.88 0.87
N GLU A 93 20.19 -15.72 1.16
CA GLU A 93 21.45 -15.31 0.54
C GLU A 93 22.62 -15.75 1.42
N VAL A 94 23.53 -16.54 0.88
CA VAL A 94 24.69 -17.06 1.57
C VAL A 94 25.95 -17.02 0.70
N SER A 95 27.13 -16.96 1.34
CA SER A 95 28.42 -17.27 0.72
C SER A 95 29.11 -18.37 1.49
N LEU A 96 29.85 -19.21 0.79
CA LEU A 96 30.72 -20.20 1.38
C LEU A 96 32.15 -19.63 1.42
N HIS A 97 32.73 -19.59 2.61
CA HIS A 97 34.14 -19.24 2.79
C HIS A 97 34.91 -20.47 3.25
N ILE A 98 35.96 -20.78 2.52
CA ILE A 98 36.89 -21.87 2.87
C ILE A 98 38.23 -21.22 3.21
N PRO A 99 38.72 -21.33 4.47
CA PRO A 99 39.97 -20.76 4.88
C PRO A 99 41.14 -21.16 3.96
N GLY A 100 41.86 -20.17 3.42
CA GLY A 100 42.94 -20.38 2.48
C GLY A 100 42.52 -20.50 0.99
N MET A 101 41.23 -20.35 0.68
CA MET A 101 40.67 -20.38 -0.70
C MET A 101 39.85 -19.14 -1.03
N ASP A 102 40.19 -17.99 -0.50
CA ASP A 102 39.41 -16.76 -0.61
C ASP A 102 39.08 -16.35 -2.05
N ASP A 103 40.03 -16.53 -2.98
CA ASP A 103 39.83 -16.20 -4.38
C ASP A 103 38.81 -17.09 -5.10
N THR A 104 38.46 -18.24 -4.52
CA THR A 104 37.60 -19.24 -5.16
C THR A 104 36.15 -19.15 -4.69
N VAL A 105 35.93 -18.69 -3.44
CA VAL A 105 34.62 -18.82 -2.78
C VAL A 105 34.06 -17.45 -2.37
N THR A 106 34.91 -16.52 -2.03
CA THR A 106 34.56 -15.14 -1.74
C THR A 106 34.72 -14.31 -3.00
N PRO A 107 33.90 -13.77 -3.65
CA PRO A 107 32.76 -12.90 -3.47
C PRO A 107 31.45 -13.50 -4.00
N VAL A 108 31.38 -14.75 -4.26
CA VAL A 108 30.20 -15.37 -4.86
C VAL A 108 29.13 -15.55 -3.80
N ARG A 109 27.93 -15.08 -4.08
CA ARG A 109 26.75 -15.26 -3.25
C ARG A 109 25.85 -16.30 -3.86
N TYR A 110 25.24 -17.11 -3.00
CA TYR A 110 24.34 -18.16 -3.40
C TYR A 110 22.94 -17.89 -2.87
N VAL A 111 21.95 -18.24 -3.66
CA VAL A 111 20.54 -18.22 -3.26
C VAL A 111 20.14 -19.66 -2.94
N ILE A 112 19.66 -19.87 -1.73
CA ILE A 112 19.22 -21.19 -1.25
C ILE A 112 17.70 -21.13 -1.01
N ASP A 113 17.00 -22.19 -1.42
CA ASP A 113 15.55 -22.31 -1.31
C ASP A 113 14.81 -21.11 -1.97
N PRO A 114 15.03 -20.86 -3.26
CA PRO A 114 14.32 -19.80 -3.93
C PRO A 114 12.82 -20.10 -3.96
N GLU A 115 12.02 -19.16 -3.46
CA GLU A 115 10.59 -19.16 -3.53
C GLU A 115 10.17 -17.99 -4.42
N TYR A 116 9.50 -18.29 -5.52
CA TYR A 116 9.01 -17.28 -6.43
C TYR A 116 7.58 -16.91 -6.07
N ILE A 117 7.34 -15.62 -5.90
CA ILE A 117 6.02 -15.04 -5.73
C ILE A 117 5.69 -14.27 -6.99
N SER A 118 4.65 -14.67 -7.70
CA SER A 118 4.26 -14.00 -8.93
C SER A 118 3.74 -12.58 -8.68
N THR A 119 3.74 -11.75 -9.71
CA THR A 119 3.16 -10.41 -9.62
C THR A 119 1.68 -10.47 -9.22
N GLU A 120 0.94 -11.44 -9.76
CA GLU A 120 -0.47 -11.63 -9.43
C GLU A 120 -0.67 -12.01 -7.96
N GLN A 121 0.21 -12.84 -7.41
CA GLN A 121 0.17 -13.20 -6.00
C GLN A 121 0.49 -12.02 -5.10
N LEU A 122 1.51 -11.21 -5.42
CA LEU A 122 1.84 -9.99 -4.69
C LEU A 122 0.69 -8.99 -4.72
N GLN A 123 0.04 -8.81 -5.87
CA GLN A 123 -1.14 -7.95 -5.99
C GLN A 123 -2.31 -8.48 -5.17
N GLN A 124 -2.51 -9.80 -5.12
CA GLN A 124 -3.57 -10.39 -4.30
C GLN A 124 -3.29 -10.21 -2.81
N GLU A 125 -2.07 -10.44 -2.36
CA GLU A 125 -1.65 -10.23 -0.96
C GLU A 125 -1.84 -8.77 -0.54
N SER A 126 -1.44 -7.81 -1.39
CA SER A 126 -1.64 -6.38 -1.16
C SER A 126 -3.13 -6.00 -1.11
N THR A 127 -3.95 -6.60 -1.99
CA THR A 127 -5.40 -6.42 -1.98
C THR A 127 -6.03 -6.98 -0.70
N ASP A 128 -5.63 -8.17 -0.28
CA ASP A 128 -6.13 -8.81 0.93
C ASP A 128 -5.76 -8.00 2.19
N GLU A 129 -4.55 -7.45 2.23
CA GLU A 129 -4.10 -6.54 3.29
C GLU A 129 -4.96 -5.28 3.33
N ALA A 130 -5.18 -4.62 2.19
CA ALA A 130 -6.02 -3.42 2.10
C ALA A 130 -7.46 -3.68 2.59
N ILE A 131 -8.03 -4.84 2.27
CA ILE A 131 -9.34 -5.27 2.73
C ILE A 131 -9.34 -5.45 4.26
N GLN A 132 -8.33 -6.10 4.83
CA GLN A 132 -8.24 -6.32 6.27
C GLN A 132 -8.05 -5.01 7.04
N GLU A 133 -7.18 -4.12 6.57
CA GLU A 133 -6.94 -2.81 7.17
C GLU A 133 -8.22 -1.94 7.13
N SER A 134 -8.94 -1.93 6.02
CA SER A 134 -10.23 -1.22 5.92
C SER A 134 -11.27 -1.75 6.90
N LYS A 135 -11.38 -3.08 7.06
CA LYS A 135 -12.29 -3.70 8.05
C LYS A 135 -11.89 -3.39 9.49
N ALA A 136 -10.59 -3.32 9.77
CA ALA A 136 -10.07 -3.07 11.11
C ALA A 136 -10.19 -1.60 11.54
N SER A 137 -10.12 -0.66 10.60
CA SER A 137 -10.08 0.78 10.87
C SER A 137 -11.45 1.44 11.02
N ASP A 138 -12.54 0.77 10.65
CA ASP A 138 -13.90 1.36 10.54
C ASP A 138 -13.91 2.62 9.65
N SER A 139 -13.00 2.66 8.67
CA SER A 139 -12.75 3.76 7.76
C SER A 139 -12.34 3.24 6.38
N TRP A 140 -12.06 4.13 5.45
CA TRP A 140 -11.46 3.72 4.19
C TRP A 140 -9.95 3.52 4.34
N TYR A 141 -9.41 2.66 3.48
CA TYR A 141 -7.98 2.37 3.37
C TYR A 141 -7.54 2.48 1.91
N VAL A 142 -6.39 3.09 1.67
CA VAL A 142 -5.80 3.21 0.33
C VAL A 142 -4.73 2.14 0.18
N ASN A 143 -4.89 1.27 -0.79
CA ASN A 143 -3.84 0.34 -1.19
C ASN A 143 -2.67 1.13 -1.78
N THR A 144 -1.50 1.03 -1.16
CA THR A 144 -0.32 1.80 -1.54
C THR A 144 0.31 1.35 -2.85
N ASP A 145 0.04 0.11 -3.29
CA ASP A 145 0.64 -0.47 -4.48
C ASP A 145 -0.06 -0.01 -5.76
N ASP A 146 -1.40 -0.01 -5.76
CA ASP A 146 -2.19 0.37 -6.93
C ASP A 146 -2.97 1.68 -6.76
N GLY A 147 -3.12 2.16 -5.51
CA GLY A 147 -3.87 3.37 -5.17
C GLY A 147 -5.39 3.20 -5.19
N SER A 148 -5.91 1.98 -5.26
CA SER A 148 -7.33 1.69 -5.06
C SER A 148 -7.73 1.95 -3.62
N MET A 149 -8.97 2.39 -3.41
CA MET A 149 -9.48 2.73 -2.08
C MET A 149 -10.58 1.76 -1.69
N TYR A 150 -10.50 1.22 -0.48
CA TYR A 150 -11.42 0.23 0.08
C TYR A 150 -12.14 0.78 1.30
N TYR A 151 -13.42 0.48 1.43
CA TYR A 151 -14.24 0.74 2.60
C TYR A 151 -15.19 -0.43 2.86
N PHE A 152 -15.25 -0.91 4.09
CA PHE A 152 -16.16 -1.96 4.51
C PHE A 152 -17.12 -1.44 5.57
N SER A 153 -18.43 -1.59 5.34
CA SER A 153 -19.47 -1.27 6.30
C SER A 153 -19.73 -2.41 7.30
N ASP A 154 -19.34 -3.62 6.94
CA ASP A 154 -19.36 -4.84 7.75
C ASP A 154 -18.41 -5.89 7.15
N ASP A 155 -18.26 -7.06 7.79
CA ASP A 155 -17.35 -8.12 7.35
C ASP A 155 -17.59 -8.61 5.91
N THR A 156 -18.78 -8.43 5.37
CA THR A 156 -19.22 -8.95 4.08
C THR A 156 -19.43 -7.89 3.02
N THR A 157 -19.92 -6.73 3.43
CA THR A 157 -20.32 -5.64 2.54
C THR A 157 -19.24 -4.57 2.47
N GLY A 158 -18.70 -4.35 1.28
CA GLY A 158 -17.67 -3.34 1.05
C GLY A 158 -17.83 -2.64 -0.29
N TYR A 159 -17.12 -1.54 -0.42
CA TYR A 159 -17.04 -0.70 -1.61
C TYR A 159 -15.57 -0.47 -1.97
N ARG A 160 -15.29 -0.37 -3.27
CA ARG A 160 -13.94 -0.08 -3.77
C ARG A 160 -14.01 0.98 -4.86
N LEU A 161 -13.20 2.03 -4.73
CA LEU A 161 -12.83 2.90 -5.84
C LEU A 161 -11.63 2.29 -6.55
N ASN A 162 -11.90 1.61 -7.67
CA ASN A 162 -10.90 0.94 -8.47
C ASN A 162 -10.42 1.87 -9.59
N ILE A 163 -9.09 1.98 -9.78
CA ILE A 163 -8.51 2.81 -10.83
C ILE A 163 -8.71 2.12 -12.18
N VAL A 164 -9.35 2.81 -13.12
CA VAL A 164 -9.60 2.30 -14.47
C VAL A 164 -8.69 2.91 -15.52
N ASP A 165 -8.17 4.12 -15.25
CA ASP A 165 -7.20 4.81 -16.10
C ASP A 165 -6.43 5.86 -15.29
N ALA A 166 -5.23 6.23 -15.75
CA ALA A 166 -4.40 7.24 -15.12
C ALA A 166 -3.61 8.05 -16.14
N ALA A 167 -3.58 9.36 -15.96
CA ALA A 167 -2.83 10.28 -16.81
C ALA A 167 -2.30 11.47 -16.01
N ALA A 168 -1.01 11.77 -16.14
CA ALA A 168 -0.36 12.96 -15.60
C ALA A 168 -0.64 13.23 -14.10
N GLY A 169 -0.69 12.17 -13.26
CA GLY A 169 -0.96 12.27 -11.83
C GLY A 169 -2.42 12.26 -11.44
N SER A 170 -3.33 12.31 -12.40
CA SER A 170 -4.77 12.15 -12.20
C SER A 170 -5.22 10.75 -12.57
N ARG A 171 -6.29 10.27 -11.93
CA ARG A 171 -6.85 8.93 -12.09
C ARG A 171 -8.34 9.03 -12.40
N PHE A 172 -8.84 8.04 -13.14
CA PHE A 172 -10.27 7.78 -13.30
C PHE A 172 -10.63 6.52 -12.50
N TYR A 173 -11.82 6.51 -11.93
CA TYR A 173 -12.26 5.46 -11.06
C TYR A 173 -13.57 4.84 -11.50
N SER A 174 -13.74 3.55 -11.21
CA SER A 174 -15.05 2.92 -11.09
C SER A 174 -15.36 2.67 -9.61
N LEU A 175 -16.64 2.71 -9.24
CA LEU A 175 -17.09 2.21 -7.94
C LEU A 175 -17.55 0.77 -8.09
N GLU A 176 -17.03 -0.11 -7.26
CA GLU A 176 -17.38 -1.50 -7.18
C GLU A 176 -17.91 -1.85 -5.80
N LYS A 177 -18.73 -2.90 -5.72
CA LYS A 177 -19.30 -3.39 -4.46
C LYS A 177 -19.05 -4.88 -4.31
N THR A 178 -18.74 -5.30 -3.09
CA THR A 178 -18.75 -6.70 -2.66
C THR A 178 -19.86 -6.95 -1.64
N THR A 179 -20.34 -8.21 -1.57
CA THR A 179 -21.25 -8.70 -0.54
C THR A 179 -20.78 -10.04 0.06
N ASP A 180 -19.53 -10.41 -0.23
CA ASP A 180 -18.92 -11.67 0.21
C ASP A 180 -17.51 -11.45 0.81
N GLY A 181 -17.30 -10.25 1.36
CA GLY A 181 -16.07 -9.92 2.08
C GLY A 181 -14.87 -9.60 1.21
N GLY A 182 -15.09 -9.28 -0.07
CA GLY A 182 -14.05 -8.92 -1.00
C GLY A 182 -13.61 -10.05 -1.95
N ASN A 183 -14.24 -11.24 -1.88
CA ASN A 183 -13.90 -12.35 -2.78
C ASN A 183 -14.37 -12.09 -4.21
N PHE A 184 -15.49 -11.37 -4.37
CA PHE A 184 -15.99 -10.94 -5.67
C PHE A 184 -16.43 -9.48 -5.61
N TRP A 185 -16.06 -8.72 -6.64
CA TRP A 185 -16.40 -7.31 -6.82
C TRP A 185 -17.25 -7.13 -8.08
N ALA A 186 -18.38 -6.46 -7.94
CA ALA A 186 -19.24 -6.09 -9.06
C ALA A 186 -19.19 -4.59 -9.28
N THR A 187 -18.98 -4.16 -10.52
CA THR A 187 -19.04 -2.74 -10.88
C THR A 187 -20.45 -2.20 -10.65
N LEU A 188 -20.54 -1.19 -9.79
CA LEU A 188 -21.77 -0.52 -9.41
C LEU A 188 -21.96 0.78 -10.21
N ASN A 189 -20.89 1.53 -10.38
CA ASN A 189 -20.84 2.75 -11.20
C ASN A 189 -19.50 2.82 -11.94
N ALA A 190 -19.54 2.92 -13.26
CA ALA A 190 -18.33 2.96 -14.08
C ALA A 190 -17.64 4.34 -14.08
N ASP A 191 -18.34 5.39 -13.64
CA ASP A 191 -17.83 6.77 -13.60
C ASP A 191 -18.48 7.56 -12.46
N PRO A 192 -18.10 7.26 -11.19
CA PRO A 192 -18.72 7.88 -10.01
C PRO A 192 -18.43 9.37 -9.86
N PHE A 193 -17.41 9.89 -10.56
CA PHE A 193 -17.01 11.29 -10.54
C PHE A 193 -17.45 12.07 -11.79
N SER A 194 -18.32 11.50 -12.62
CA SER A 194 -18.93 12.17 -13.78
C SER A 194 -17.92 12.75 -14.77
N GLY A 195 -16.90 11.96 -15.13
CA GLY A 195 -15.85 12.31 -16.08
C GLY A 195 -14.71 13.14 -15.50
N ASN A 196 -14.75 13.47 -14.20
CA ASN A 196 -13.66 14.19 -13.56
C ASN A 196 -12.52 13.23 -13.18
N ALA A 197 -11.30 13.68 -13.45
CA ALA A 197 -10.08 12.98 -13.09
C ALA A 197 -9.38 13.67 -11.92
N GLY A 198 -8.79 12.89 -11.01
CA GLY A 198 -8.08 13.41 -9.84
C GLY A 198 -7.49 12.29 -9.01
N VAL A 199 -7.34 12.54 -7.72
CA VAL A 199 -6.95 11.55 -6.71
C VAL A 199 -8.12 11.38 -5.75
N ALA A 200 -8.61 10.14 -5.57
CA ALA A 200 -9.65 9.87 -4.59
C ALA A 200 -9.14 10.21 -3.18
N GLU A 201 -9.95 10.95 -2.41
CA GLU A 201 -9.59 11.46 -1.09
C GLU A 201 -10.31 10.72 0.03
N GLY A 202 -11.44 10.10 -0.28
CA GLY A 202 -12.21 9.33 0.67
C GLY A 202 -13.37 8.59 0.03
N LEU A 203 -13.82 7.56 0.75
CA LEU A 203 -14.94 6.70 0.40
C LEU A 203 -15.61 6.26 1.68
N PHE A 204 -16.87 6.68 1.89
CA PHE A 204 -17.60 6.35 3.10
C PHE A 204 -19.09 6.18 2.83
N PHE A 205 -19.72 5.19 3.46
CA PHE A 205 -21.16 4.96 3.42
C PHE A 205 -21.76 5.00 4.82
N TYR A 206 -22.66 5.93 5.07
CA TYR A 206 -23.40 6.02 6.34
C TYR A 206 -24.43 4.89 6.53
N ASN A 207 -24.93 4.36 5.43
CA ASN A 207 -25.84 3.23 5.34
C ASN A 207 -25.84 2.69 3.91
N GLU A 208 -26.61 1.62 3.66
CA GLU A 208 -26.66 0.94 2.35
C GLU A 208 -27.03 1.86 1.15
N LYS A 209 -27.63 3.03 1.40
CA LYS A 209 -28.09 3.94 0.33
C LYS A 209 -27.27 5.22 0.25
N THR A 210 -26.81 5.72 1.39
CA THR A 210 -26.19 7.05 1.47
C THR A 210 -24.71 6.93 1.72
N GLY A 211 -23.92 7.48 0.81
CA GLY A 211 -22.46 7.55 0.92
C GLY A 211 -21.90 8.82 0.28
N ILE A 212 -20.67 9.13 0.62
CA ILE A 212 -19.91 10.26 0.08
C ILE A 212 -18.56 9.76 -0.41
N ILE A 213 -18.15 10.26 -1.57
CA ILE A 213 -16.80 10.08 -2.12
C ILE A 213 -16.17 11.44 -2.37
N GLY A 214 -14.87 11.54 -2.20
CA GLY A 214 -14.09 12.76 -2.43
C GLY A 214 -13.10 12.58 -3.57
N LEU A 215 -12.90 13.65 -4.35
CA LEU A 215 -11.92 13.74 -5.41
C LEU A 215 -11.14 15.04 -5.28
N THR A 216 -9.82 14.94 -5.15
CA THR A 216 -8.89 16.08 -5.13
C THR A 216 -8.21 16.21 -6.47
N TYR A 217 -8.04 17.44 -6.95
CA TYR A 217 -7.24 17.69 -8.15
C TYR A 217 -5.75 17.45 -7.87
N ALA A 218 -4.97 17.17 -8.91
CA ALA A 218 -3.55 16.84 -8.78
C ALA A 218 -2.69 17.92 -8.11
N SER A 219 -3.16 19.19 -8.12
CA SER A 219 -2.53 20.31 -7.40
C SER A 219 -2.75 20.27 -5.90
N GLN A 220 -3.77 19.53 -5.41
CA GLN A 220 -4.26 19.52 -4.01
C GLN A 220 -4.76 20.88 -3.50
N ASP A 221 -5.04 21.83 -4.40
CA ASP A 221 -5.58 23.14 -4.02
C ASP A 221 -7.11 23.14 -3.97
N ALA A 222 -7.76 22.25 -4.71
CA ALA A 222 -9.21 22.09 -4.73
C ALA A 222 -9.64 20.62 -4.66
N SER A 223 -10.78 20.39 -4.05
CA SER A 223 -11.42 19.08 -4.00
C SER A 223 -12.94 19.16 -4.12
N THR A 224 -13.56 18.06 -4.48
CA THR A 224 -15.00 17.98 -4.69
C THR A 224 -15.57 16.75 -4.03
N LEU A 225 -16.66 16.91 -3.30
CA LEU A 225 -17.42 15.83 -2.69
C LEU A 225 -18.63 15.44 -3.55
N TYR A 226 -18.91 14.16 -3.61
CA TYR A 226 -20.02 13.59 -4.35
C TYR A 226 -20.87 12.71 -3.42
N LEU A 227 -22.17 12.94 -3.43
CA LEU A 227 -23.17 12.25 -2.62
C LEU A 227 -23.96 11.24 -3.45
N THR A 228 -24.10 10.02 -2.96
CA THR A 228 -25.10 9.05 -3.42
C THR A 228 -26.23 8.90 -2.44
N LYS A 229 -27.44 8.63 -2.95
CA LYS A 229 -28.66 8.28 -2.21
C LYS A 229 -29.28 6.95 -2.65
N ASP A 230 -28.64 6.27 -3.56
CA ASP A 230 -29.11 5.00 -4.16
C ASP A 230 -28.05 3.88 -4.05
N GLY A 231 -27.16 4.01 -3.05
CA GLY A 231 -26.17 2.99 -2.74
C GLY A 231 -24.98 2.98 -3.68
N GLY A 232 -24.67 4.10 -4.35
CA GLY A 232 -23.52 4.24 -5.24
C GLY A 232 -23.84 4.04 -6.73
N VAL A 233 -25.12 3.86 -7.08
CA VAL A 233 -25.53 3.73 -8.50
C VAL A 233 -25.38 5.07 -9.23
N THR A 234 -25.79 6.16 -8.55
CA THR A 234 -25.60 7.53 -9.08
C THR A 234 -24.99 8.43 -8.01
N PHE A 235 -24.26 9.43 -8.47
CA PHE A 235 -23.67 10.46 -7.61
C PHE A 235 -24.04 11.86 -8.13
N ARG A 236 -24.18 12.80 -7.20
CA ARG A 236 -24.25 14.22 -7.48
C ARG A 236 -23.18 14.98 -6.71
N GLN A 237 -22.62 15.99 -7.31
CA GLN A 237 -21.71 16.89 -6.62
C GLN A 237 -22.42 17.59 -5.46
N ILE A 238 -21.75 17.70 -4.32
CA ILE A 238 -22.23 18.49 -3.18
C ILE A 238 -21.94 19.96 -3.48
N ALA A 239 -22.96 20.81 -3.29
CA ALA A 239 -22.82 22.24 -3.31
C ALA A 239 -23.04 22.80 -1.91
N PHE A 240 -22.14 23.65 -1.46
CA PHE A 240 -22.25 24.33 -0.18
C PHE A 240 -22.91 25.69 -0.35
N PRO A 241 -23.74 26.17 0.62
CA PRO A 241 -24.42 27.47 0.54
C PRO A 241 -23.44 28.62 0.88
N LEU A 242 -22.55 28.94 -0.06
CA LEU A 242 -21.52 29.96 0.12
C LEU A 242 -22.11 31.37 0.33
N ASP A 243 -23.36 31.60 -0.05
CA ASP A 243 -24.11 32.82 0.22
C ASP A 243 -24.49 33.01 1.69
N GLU A 244 -24.44 31.97 2.51
CA GLU A 244 -24.59 32.03 3.96
C GLU A 244 -23.31 32.49 4.68
N VAL A 245 -22.16 32.48 4.03
CA VAL A 245 -20.86 32.82 4.66
C VAL A 245 -20.83 34.32 4.99
N THR A 246 -20.72 34.62 6.28
CA THR A 246 -20.73 35.97 6.80
C THR A 246 -19.36 36.54 7.14
N GLU A 247 -18.37 35.65 7.32
CA GLU A 247 -17.00 36.02 7.67
C GLU A 247 -16.00 34.98 7.10
N LEU A 248 -14.79 35.44 6.83
CA LEU A 248 -13.67 34.59 6.42
C LEU A 248 -12.70 34.40 7.62
N PRO A 249 -11.93 33.30 7.65
CA PRO A 249 -10.88 33.12 8.65
C PRO A 249 -9.91 34.31 8.68
N PRO A 250 -9.36 34.67 9.86
CA PRO A 250 -8.51 35.85 10.00
C PRO A 250 -7.29 35.90 9.06
N HIS A 251 -6.70 34.74 8.74
CA HIS A 251 -5.56 34.68 7.85
C HIS A 251 -5.88 35.08 6.39
N SER A 252 -7.17 35.08 5.99
CA SER A 252 -7.59 35.48 4.67
C SER A 252 -7.12 36.91 4.32
N ALA A 253 -7.19 37.81 5.29
CA ALA A 253 -6.76 39.19 5.12
C ALA A 253 -5.25 39.34 4.92
N GLU A 254 -4.46 38.46 5.55
CA GLU A 254 -2.99 38.43 5.42
C GLU A 254 -2.56 37.94 4.04
N TYR A 255 -3.23 36.91 3.53
CA TYR A 255 -2.89 36.27 2.25
C TYR A 255 -3.72 36.79 1.07
N GLY A 256 -4.67 37.70 1.32
CA GLY A 256 -5.52 38.29 0.28
C GLY A 256 -6.52 37.29 -0.31
N LEU A 257 -6.95 36.30 0.50
CA LEU A 257 -7.90 35.28 0.08
C LEU A 257 -9.32 35.84 0.06
N SER A 258 -10.09 35.42 -0.94
CA SER A 258 -11.51 35.66 -1.10
C SER A 258 -12.33 34.39 -0.81
N LEU A 259 -13.64 34.49 -0.80
CA LEU A 259 -14.51 33.32 -0.61
C LEU A 259 -14.30 32.23 -1.68
N GLU A 260 -13.95 32.61 -2.90
CA GLU A 260 -13.74 31.72 -4.04
C GLU A 260 -12.48 30.86 -3.89
N ASP A 261 -11.54 31.26 -3.00
CA ASP A 261 -10.32 30.53 -2.73
C ASP A 261 -10.54 29.36 -1.72
N TYR A 262 -11.74 29.24 -1.12
CA TYR A 262 -12.10 28.15 -0.19
C TYR A 262 -12.81 27.03 -0.94
N ASP A 263 -12.09 26.30 -1.77
CA ASP A 263 -12.61 25.26 -2.66
C ASP A 263 -12.03 23.87 -2.39
N TYR A 264 -11.20 23.70 -1.33
CA TYR A 264 -10.76 22.41 -0.85
C TYR A 264 -11.72 21.89 0.22
N CYS A 265 -12.53 20.87 -0.11
CA CYS A 265 -13.48 20.22 0.80
C CYS A 265 -12.80 19.04 1.52
N THR A 266 -12.72 19.06 2.84
CA THR A 266 -12.30 17.86 3.60
C THR A 266 -13.36 16.76 3.48
N MET A 267 -12.96 15.50 3.68
CA MET A 267 -13.94 14.43 3.85
C MET A 267 -14.81 14.70 5.09
N PRO A 268 -16.10 14.32 5.04
CA PRO A 268 -17.02 14.58 6.14
C PRO A 268 -16.63 13.83 7.42
N GLU A 269 -16.75 14.51 8.56
CA GLU A 269 -16.62 13.94 9.89
C GLU A 269 -18.01 13.79 10.52
N GLN A 270 -18.35 12.60 11.01
CA GLN A 270 -19.61 12.37 11.70
C GLN A 270 -19.45 12.54 13.21
N LYS A 271 -20.30 13.42 13.78
CA LYS A 271 -20.39 13.61 15.24
C LYS A 271 -21.25 12.53 15.90
N THR A 272 -21.13 12.40 17.20
CA THR A 272 -21.87 11.41 18.00
C THR A 272 -23.38 11.62 17.99
N ASP A 273 -23.87 12.80 17.67
CA ASP A 273 -25.31 13.11 17.51
C ASP A 273 -25.85 12.81 16.10
N GLY A 274 -24.97 12.35 15.20
CA GLY A 274 -25.33 12.04 13.82
C GLY A 274 -25.13 13.17 12.82
N THR A 275 -24.87 14.40 13.30
CA THR A 275 -24.52 15.55 12.43
C THR A 275 -23.21 15.26 11.72
N ILE A 276 -23.12 15.58 10.45
CA ILE A 276 -21.87 15.53 9.70
C ILE A 276 -21.34 16.92 9.42
N THR A 277 -20.01 17.07 9.47
CA THR A 277 -19.36 18.38 9.23
C THR A 277 -18.31 18.26 8.14
N VAL A 278 -18.15 19.32 7.36
CA VAL A 278 -17.13 19.49 6.32
C VAL A 278 -16.46 20.83 6.52
N ARG A 279 -15.16 20.88 6.35
CA ARG A 279 -14.42 22.14 6.28
C ARG A 279 -14.09 22.46 4.82
N LEU A 280 -14.30 23.72 4.43
CA LEU A 280 -13.79 24.27 3.19
C LEU A 280 -12.52 25.06 3.51
N LEU A 281 -11.41 24.62 2.97
CA LEU A 281 -10.08 25.19 3.16
C LEU A 281 -9.59 25.85 1.86
N SER A 282 -8.57 26.68 1.94
CA SER A 282 -7.93 27.27 0.76
C SER A 282 -6.89 26.34 0.11
N SER A 283 -6.50 25.25 0.77
CA SER A 283 -5.69 24.16 0.23
C SER A 283 -5.69 22.96 1.21
N ALA A 284 -5.17 21.82 0.76
CA ALA A 284 -5.03 20.61 1.58
C ALA A 284 -4.11 20.78 2.81
N GLN A 285 -3.23 21.77 2.82
CA GLN A 285 -2.27 22.01 3.91
C GLN A 285 -2.80 22.97 4.98
N GLU A 286 -3.91 23.66 4.69
CA GLU A 286 -4.49 24.62 5.62
C GLU A 286 -5.32 23.94 6.70
N THR A 287 -5.43 24.59 7.85
CA THR A 287 -6.26 24.15 8.98
C THR A 287 -7.41 25.10 9.27
N GLU A 288 -7.22 26.37 8.95
CA GLU A 288 -8.25 27.39 9.09
C GLU A 288 -9.16 27.43 7.87
N GLY A 289 -10.46 27.44 8.07
CA GLY A 289 -11.42 27.39 6.99
C GLY A 289 -12.84 27.74 7.38
N LEU A 290 -13.77 27.36 6.52
CA LEU A 290 -15.20 27.54 6.69
C LEU A 290 -15.81 26.22 7.11
N LEU A 291 -16.61 26.21 8.17
CA LEU A 291 -17.26 25.01 8.70
C LEU A 291 -18.70 24.95 8.19
N PHE A 292 -19.08 23.81 7.64
CA PHE A 292 -20.44 23.49 7.25
C PHE A 292 -20.92 22.22 7.94
N SER A 293 -22.20 22.17 8.30
CA SER A 293 -22.83 21.00 8.88
C SER A 293 -24.07 20.56 8.12
N SER A 294 -24.42 19.28 8.32
CA SER A 294 -25.62 18.65 7.76
C SER A 294 -26.20 17.67 8.76
N ASP A 295 -27.53 17.74 8.98
CA ASP A 295 -28.31 16.84 9.83
C ASP A 295 -29.05 15.75 9.01
N ASP A 296 -28.91 15.77 7.68
CA ASP A 296 -29.63 14.89 6.75
C ASP A 296 -28.69 14.06 5.85
N LEU A 297 -27.53 13.71 6.41
CA LEU A 297 -26.48 12.91 5.75
C LEU A 297 -26.00 13.53 4.42
N GLY A 298 -25.74 14.84 4.45
CA GLY A 298 -25.13 15.57 3.31
C GLY A 298 -26.11 15.97 2.22
N ASN A 299 -27.43 15.88 2.48
CA ASN A 299 -28.41 16.31 1.47
C ASN A 299 -28.58 17.83 1.42
N SER A 300 -28.56 18.49 2.59
CA SER A 300 -28.49 19.93 2.76
C SER A 300 -27.37 20.32 3.72
N TRP A 301 -26.87 21.53 3.59
CA TRP A 301 -25.75 22.05 4.37
C TRP A 301 -26.08 23.43 4.91
N HIS A 302 -25.50 23.76 6.06
CA HIS A 302 -25.58 25.06 6.71
C HIS A 302 -24.20 25.56 7.09
N TYR A 303 -23.97 26.85 7.00
CA TYR A 303 -22.72 27.47 7.45
C TYR A 303 -22.73 27.64 8.97
N ASP A 304 -21.69 27.12 9.65
CA ASP A 304 -21.54 27.15 11.12
C ASP A 304 -20.49 28.17 11.61
N GLY A 305 -19.85 28.89 10.70
CA GLY A 305 -18.79 29.84 11.03
C GLY A 305 -17.43 29.42 10.52
N THR A 306 -16.39 30.07 11.04
CA THR A 306 -15.00 29.74 10.74
C THR A 306 -14.48 28.66 11.69
N CYS A 307 -13.50 27.84 11.24
CA CYS A 307 -12.85 26.80 12.03
C CYS A 307 -11.31 26.96 12.00
N TYR A 308 -10.67 26.38 13.02
CA TYR A 308 -9.21 26.49 13.26
C TYR A 308 -8.58 25.13 13.47
#